data_426850339c7c4b7844842ec2a0ec11f2
#
_entry.id   426850339c7c4b7844842ec2a0ec11f2
#
_cell.length_a   1.000
_cell.length_b   1.000
_cell.length_c   1.000
_cell.angle_alpha   90.00
_cell.angle_beta   90.00
_cell.angle_gamma   90.00
#
_symmetry.space_group_name_H-M   'P 1'
#
loop_
_entity.id
_entity.type
_entity.pdbx_description
1 polymer ?
#
loop_
_entity_poly.entity_id
_entity_poly.type
_entity_poly.pdbx_seq_one_letter_code
_entity_poly.pdbx_strand_id
1 'polypeptide(L)'
;MAGGRPYAPVQRPPQTVRGWQQQRGWSNGGAWQQHGTWNEHRAHHWESEHRGWGQRGGYGGAFIPEHHFYRRFGYGHAFRIRARPTIYMGYPRFHYGGYNFLFVDPWPEYWAPDWYLSDDVYIDYDDGYYLYNPRYPGVAIAISVVL
;
A
#
# COMPACT_ATOMS: atom_id res chain seq x y z
N MET A 1 -13.69 -13.74 -14.57
CA MET A 1 -13.49 -13.27 -13.97
C MET A 1 -13.64 -12.34 -14.11
N ALA A 2 -14.03 -12.28 -13.79
CA ALA A 2 -14.25 -11.56 -13.84
C ALA A 2 -13.58 -10.65 -14.15
N GLY A 3 -13.61 -10.36 -14.86
CA GLY A 3 -12.99 -9.40 -15.37
C GLY A 3 -11.94 -8.99 -14.73
N GLY A 4 -11.61 -9.51 -14.06
CA GLY A 4 -10.53 -9.07 -13.47
C GLY A 4 -9.40 -9.00 -14.31
N ARG A 5 -8.56 -8.19 -14.01
CA ARG A 5 -7.28 -8.13 -14.61
C ARG A 5 -6.53 -9.34 -14.22
N PRO A 6 -5.67 -9.83 -15.04
CA PRO A 6 -4.83 -10.93 -14.65
C PRO A 6 -3.95 -10.54 -13.48
N TYR A 7 -3.90 -11.37 -12.51
CA TYR A 7 -3.01 -11.16 -11.37
C TYR A 7 -1.60 -11.57 -11.79
N ALA A 8 -0.64 -10.73 -11.55
CA ALA A 8 0.73 -11.03 -11.93
C ALA A 8 1.29 -12.14 -11.06
N PRO A 9 1.72 -13.20 -11.64
CA PRO A 9 2.27 -14.28 -10.83
C PRO A 9 3.57 -13.91 -10.18
N VAL A 10 3.95 -14.65 -9.21
CA VAL A 10 5.22 -14.43 -8.55
C VAL A 10 6.31 -14.99 -9.42
N GLN A 11 6.81 -14.19 -10.28
CA GLN A 11 7.82 -14.58 -11.23
C GLN A 11 9.18 -14.05 -10.90
N ARG A 12 9.26 -13.04 -10.11
CA ARG A 12 10.52 -12.42 -9.77
C ARG A 12 10.83 -12.63 -8.32
N PRO A 13 12.08 -12.67 -7.95
CA PRO A 13 12.43 -12.78 -6.55
C PRO A 13 11.94 -11.57 -5.77
N PRO A 14 11.60 -11.75 -4.52
CA PRO A 14 11.23 -10.62 -3.68
C PRO A 14 12.39 -9.65 -3.56
N GLN A 15 12.07 -8.39 -3.41
CA GLN A 15 13.07 -7.34 -3.25
C GLN A 15 13.05 -6.84 -1.83
N THR A 16 14.16 -6.38 -1.34
CA THR A 16 14.20 -5.72 -0.05
C THR A 16 13.62 -4.33 -0.20
N VAL A 17 13.14 -3.78 0.88
CA VAL A 17 12.62 -2.42 0.86
C VAL A 17 13.67 -1.45 0.36
N ARG A 18 14.87 -1.58 0.83
CA ARG A 18 15.94 -0.67 0.42
C ARG A 18 16.21 -0.80 -1.08
N GLY A 19 16.17 -2.01 -1.60
CA GLY A 19 16.44 -2.23 -3.01
C GLY A 19 15.46 -1.52 -3.92
N TRP A 20 14.18 -1.65 -3.66
CA TRP A 20 13.21 -1.03 -4.53
C TRP A 20 13.15 0.49 -4.33
N GLN A 21 13.43 0.97 -3.15
CA GLN A 21 13.51 2.40 -2.92
C GLN A 21 14.58 3.01 -3.81
N GLN A 22 15.71 2.38 -3.90
CA GLN A 22 16.80 2.87 -4.75
C GLN A 22 16.44 2.77 -6.22
N GLN A 23 15.87 1.67 -6.61
CA GLN A 23 15.50 1.45 -7.99
C GLN A 23 14.49 2.45 -8.49
N ARG A 24 13.59 2.87 -7.65
CA ARG A 24 12.49 3.71 -8.07
C ARG A 24 12.69 5.18 -7.74
N GLY A 25 13.85 5.55 -7.29
CA GLY A 25 14.11 6.92 -6.93
C GLY A 25 13.36 7.34 -5.69
N TRP A 26 13.08 6.43 -4.83
CA TRP A 26 12.34 6.72 -3.61
C TRP A 26 13.24 7.11 -2.45
N SER A 27 14.50 7.15 -2.67
CA SER A 27 15.45 7.51 -1.64
C SER A 27 15.16 8.88 -1.06
N ASN A 28 14.62 9.74 -1.84
CA ASN A 28 14.26 11.04 -1.37
C ASN A 28 13.04 10.98 -0.53
N GLY A 29 12.32 9.94 -0.60
CA GLY A 29 11.08 9.78 0.07
C GLY A 29 10.09 10.77 -0.38
N GLY A 30 9.02 10.86 0.11
CA GLY A 30 8.13 11.95 -0.02
C GLY A 30 8.40 12.86 1.12
N ALA A 31 7.87 14.02 1.08
CA ALA A 31 8.01 14.98 2.15
C ALA A 31 7.57 14.38 3.48
N TRP A 32 6.56 13.55 3.47
CA TRP A 32 6.05 12.92 4.68
C TRP A 32 7.08 12.04 5.36
N GLN A 33 7.98 11.45 4.59
CA GLN A 33 8.97 10.56 5.13
C GLN A 33 9.93 11.26 6.08
N GLN A 34 10.14 12.51 5.87
CA GLN A 34 11.02 13.30 6.69
C GLN A 34 10.43 13.59 8.06
N HIS A 35 9.14 13.48 8.20
CA HIS A 35 8.50 13.74 9.47
C HIS A 35 8.75 12.65 10.48
N GLY A 36 8.91 11.43 10.01
CA GLY A 36 9.24 10.32 10.89
C GLY A 36 8.10 9.81 11.75
N THR A 37 6.90 10.30 11.57
CA THR A 37 5.77 9.84 12.34
C THR A 37 4.62 9.46 11.43
N TRP A 38 3.86 8.50 11.87
CA TRP A 38 2.73 8.03 11.11
C TRP A 38 1.65 9.08 10.99
N ASN A 39 1.50 9.93 11.98
CA ASN A 39 0.46 10.90 11.98
C ASN A 39 0.68 11.97 10.95
N GLU A 40 1.86 12.09 10.45
CA GLU A 40 2.18 13.07 9.43
C GLU A 40 2.19 12.45 8.04
N HIS A 41 1.83 11.18 7.92
CA HIS A 41 1.74 10.49 6.64
C HIS A 41 0.37 10.75 6.02
N ARG A 42 0.06 12.02 5.83
CA ARG A 42 -1.23 12.46 5.29
C ARG A 42 -0.97 13.47 4.19
N ALA A 43 -1.74 13.36 3.14
CA ALA A 43 -1.64 14.31 2.03
C ALA A 43 -2.66 15.40 2.18
N HIS A 44 -2.23 16.64 2.21
CA HIS A 44 -3.15 17.78 2.20
C HIS A 44 -3.84 17.90 0.86
N HIS A 45 -3.14 17.54 -0.21
CA HIS A 45 -3.68 17.55 -1.57
C HIS A 45 -3.37 16.20 -2.20
N TRP A 46 -4.13 15.19 -1.81
CA TRP A 46 -3.84 13.83 -2.20
C TRP A 46 -3.74 13.64 -3.72
N GLU A 47 -4.58 14.32 -4.47
CA GLU A 47 -4.59 14.17 -5.93
C GLU A 47 -3.27 14.54 -6.58
N SER A 48 -2.53 15.44 -5.99
CA SER A 48 -1.24 15.87 -6.54
C SER A 48 -0.07 15.27 -5.79
N GLU A 49 -0.29 14.75 -4.59
CA GLU A 49 0.81 14.23 -3.78
C GLU A 49 0.98 12.73 -3.91
N HIS A 50 -0.06 12.00 -4.28
CA HIS A 50 0.07 10.57 -4.41
C HIS A 50 0.69 10.21 -5.75
N ARG A 51 1.30 9.03 -5.81
CA ARG A 51 1.86 8.51 -7.05
C ARG A 51 1.58 7.03 -7.14
N GLY A 52 0.88 6.61 -8.17
CA GLY A 52 0.64 5.20 -8.39
C GLY A 52 1.90 4.47 -8.80
N TRP A 53 1.80 3.18 -8.90
CA TRP A 53 2.96 2.36 -9.24
C TRP A 53 3.50 2.66 -10.63
N GLY A 54 2.64 2.97 -11.58
CA GLY A 54 3.09 3.33 -12.91
C GLY A 54 3.93 4.60 -12.90
N GLN A 55 3.53 5.57 -12.10
CA GLN A 55 4.27 6.83 -11.98
C GLN A 55 5.59 6.66 -11.25
N ARG A 56 5.72 5.57 -10.50
CA ARG A 56 6.95 5.24 -9.78
C ARG A 56 7.86 4.30 -10.56
N GLY A 57 7.50 4.00 -11.80
CA GLY A 57 8.30 3.11 -12.64
C GLY A 57 7.92 1.64 -12.51
N GLY A 58 6.83 1.35 -11.85
CA GLY A 58 6.32 0.00 -11.68
C GLY A 58 6.51 -0.53 -10.27
N TYR A 59 5.79 -1.57 -9.95
CA TYR A 59 5.82 -2.15 -8.61
C TYR A 59 7.16 -2.82 -8.34
N GLY A 60 7.74 -2.59 -7.20
CA GLY A 60 9.03 -3.11 -6.85
C GLY A 60 9.09 -3.97 -5.60
N GLY A 61 8.00 -4.28 -4.99
CA GLY A 61 8.01 -5.09 -3.77
C GLY A 61 7.91 -6.58 -4.04
N ALA A 62 7.63 -7.35 -3.01
CA ALA A 62 7.40 -8.78 -3.15
C ALA A 62 6.01 -9.03 -3.70
N PHE A 63 5.78 -10.22 -4.20
CA PHE A 63 4.48 -10.60 -4.75
C PHE A 63 3.85 -11.68 -3.86
N ILE A 64 2.54 -11.59 -3.68
CA ILE A 64 1.78 -12.58 -2.96
C ILE A 64 1.41 -13.69 -3.94
N PRO A 65 1.66 -14.96 -3.62
CA PRO A 65 1.25 -16.04 -4.52
C PRO A 65 -0.23 -15.96 -4.84
N GLU A 66 -0.55 -16.26 -6.07
CA GLU A 66 -1.91 -16.05 -6.60
C GLU A 66 -2.98 -16.72 -5.76
N HIS A 67 -2.76 -17.96 -5.36
CA HIS A 67 -3.75 -18.69 -4.59
C HIS A 67 -3.95 -18.11 -3.18
N HIS A 68 -2.91 -17.54 -2.59
CA HIS A 68 -3.04 -16.86 -1.30
C HIS A 68 -3.77 -15.53 -1.49
N PHE A 69 -3.50 -14.88 -2.62
CA PHE A 69 -4.13 -13.60 -2.89
C PHE A 69 -5.64 -13.77 -3.00
N TYR A 70 -6.10 -14.74 -3.74
CA TYR A 70 -7.54 -14.93 -3.92
C TYR A 70 -8.25 -15.37 -2.65
N ARG A 71 -7.54 -15.89 -1.69
CA ARG A 71 -8.13 -16.33 -0.45
C ARG A 71 -8.38 -15.22 0.54
N ARG A 72 -7.54 -14.20 0.57
CA ARG A 72 -7.60 -13.21 1.62
C ARG A 72 -7.60 -11.77 1.13
N PHE A 73 -7.45 -11.57 -0.14
CA PHE A 73 -7.27 -10.22 -0.69
C PHE A 73 -8.30 -9.96 -1.77
N GLY A 74 -8.34 -8.73 -2.26
CA GLY A 74 -9.24 -8.33 -3.30
C GLY A 74 -10.50 -7.71 -2.73
N TYR A 75 -11.32 -7.21 -3.63
CA TYR A 75 -12.52 -6.45 -3.30
C TYR A 75 -13.45 -7.22 -2.36
N GLY A 76 -13.56 -8.49 -2.51
CA GLY A 76 -14.46 -9.29 -1.69
C GLY A 76 -13.93 -9.66 -0.32
N HIS A 77 -12.75 -9.20 0.04
CA HIS A 77 -12.11 -9.58 1.30
C HIS A 77 -11.69 -8.35 2.10
N ALA A 78 -12.70 -7.62 2.56
CA ALA A 78 -12.44 -6.44 3.39
C ALA A 78 -11.97 -6.86 4.77
N PHE A 79 -11.12 -6.06 5.35
CA PHE A 79 -10.62 -6.30 6.69
C PHE A 79 -10.39 -4.97 7.39
N ARG A 80 -10.18 -5.03 8.67
CA ARG A 80 -9.89 -3.85 9.48
C ARG A 80 -8.49 -4.01 10.04
N ILE A 81 -7.67 -2.98 9.93
CA ILE A 81 -6.29 -3.08 10.42
C ILE A 81 -6.26 -3.24 11.91
N ARG A 82 -7.09 -2.50 12.64
CA ARG A 82 -7.31 -2.64 14.08
C ARG A 82 -6.14 -2.20 14.95
N ALA A 83 -5.13 -1.61 14.36
CA ALA A 83 -3.99 -1.12 15.12
C ALA A 83 -3.36 0.03 14.38
N ARG A 84 -2.78 0.93 15.12
CA ARG A 84 -2.03 2.03 14.53
C ARG A 84 -0.85 1.45 13.76
N PRO A 85 -0.66 1.82 12.51
CA PRO A 85 0.51 1.37 11.78
C PRO A 85 1.80 1.80 12.48
N THR A 86 2.81 0.96 12.42
CA THR A 86 4.09 1.26 13.03
C THR A 86 5.06 1.71 11.95
N ILE A 87 6.06 2.48 12.31
CA ILE A 87 7.04 2.94 11.34
C ILE A 87 8.10 1.86 11.12
N TYR A 88 8.35 1.53 9.86
CA TYR A 88 9.37 0.59 9.47
C TYR A 88 10.14 1.19 8.30
N MET A 89 11.40 1.45 8.49
CA MET A 89 12.28 2.06 7.48
C MET A 89 11.71 3.36 6.93
N GLY A 90 11.06 4.13 7.80
CA GLY A 90 10.50 5.42 7.45
C GLY A 90 9.10 5.39 6.85
N TYR A 91 8.47 4.22 6.76
CA TYR A 91 7.13 4.08 6.20
C TYR A 91 6.19 3.45 7.22
N PRO A 92 4.95 3.87 7.26
CA PRO A 92 3.97 3.17 8.09
C PRO A 92 3.80 1.73 7.59
N ARG A 93 3.68 0.80 8.51
CA ARG A 93 3.57 -0.62 8.19
C ARG A 93 2.39 -1.23 8.91
N PHE A 94 1.68 -2.11 8.24
CA PHE A 94 0.66 -2.93 8.88
C PHE A 94 0.81 -4.39 8.43
N HIS A 95 0.17 -5.27 9.15
CA HIS A 95 0.24 -6.70 8.87
C HIS A 95 -1.16 -7.22 8.55
N TYR A 96 -1.27 -8.01 7.53
CA TYR A 96 -2.55 -8.65 7.20
C TYR A 96 -2.29 -9.87 6.31
N GLY A 97 -3.06 -10.94 6.57
CA GLY A 97 -3.03 -12.11 5.70
C GLY A 97 -1.71 -12.84 5.64
N GLY A 98 -0.88 -12.68 6.64
CA GLY A 98 0.43 -13.31 6.69
C GLY A 98 1.54 -12.47 6.08
N TYR A 99 1.24 -11.24 5.70
CA TYR A 99 2.22 -10.38 5.03
C TYR A 99 2.32 -9.04 5.72
N ASN A 100 3.45 -8.39 5.57
CA ASN A 100 3.66 -7.02 6.01
C ASN A 100 3.56 -6.09 4.83
N PHE A 101 2.90 -4.96 5.02
CA PHE A 101 2.71 -3.97 3.97
C PHE A 101 3.23 -2.62 4.43
N LEU A 102 3.89 -1.93 3.52
CA LEU A 102 4.31 -0.55 3.77
C LEU A 102 3.44 0.38 2.96
N PHE A 103 3.02 1.49 3.56
CA PHE A 103 2.34 2.56 2.83
C PHE A 103 3.39 3.39 2.15
N VAL A 104 3.44 3.35 0.85
CA VAL A 104 4.38 4.18 0.08
C VAL A 104 3.75 5.47 -0.41
N ASP A 105 2.43 5.53 -0.45
CA ASP A 105 1.71 6.78 -0.69
C ASP A 105 1.19 7.28 0.63
N PRO A 106 1.06 8.58 0.80
CA PRO A 106 0.31 9.08 1.94
C PRO A 106 -1.17 8.86 1.74
N TRP A 107 -1.92 8.82 2.82
CA TRP A 107 -3.38 8.78 2.70
C TRP A 107 -3.93 10.20 2.80
N PRO A 108 -5.12 10.44 2.26
CA PRO A 108 -5.67 11.79 2.29
C PRO A 108 -5.93 12.28 3.71
N GLU A 109 -5.69 13.55 3.94
CA GLU A 109 -5.94 14.12 5.26
C GLU A 109 -7.41 14.10 5.64
N TYR A 110 -8.30 14.01 4.64
CA TYR A 110 -9.74 13.99 4.93
C TYR A 110 -10.23 12.62 5.39
N TRP A 111 -9.37 11.61 5.38
CA TRP A 111 -9.74 10.33 6.01
C TRP A 111 -9.83 10.56 7.51
N ALA A 112 -10.70 9.83 8.18
CA ALA A 112 -10.81 9.94 9.63
C ALA A 112 -9.46 9.71 10.27
N PRO A 113 -9.12 10.41 11.34
CA PRO A 113 -7.78 10.28 11.94
C PRO A 113 -7.45 8.87 12.41
N ASP A 114 -8.45 8.08 12.77
CA ASP A 114 -8.28 6.73 13.24
C ASP A 114 -8.88 5.70 12.28
N TRP A 115 -8.84 5.99 11.00
CA TRP A 115 -9.46 5.12 9.99
C TRP A 115 -9.00 3.67 10.11
N TYR A 116 -7.76 3.44 10.52
CA TYR A 116 -7.22 2.09 10.65
C TYR A 116 -7.88 1.29 11.78
N LEU A 117 -8.59 1.98 12.67
CA LEU A 117 -9.32 1.31 13.75
C LEU A 117 -10.80 1.11 13.40
N SER A 118 -11.35 1.98 12.60
CA SER A 118 -12.80 2.02 12.39
C SER A 118 -13.27 1.62 11.01
N ASP A 119 -12.40 1.64 10.01
CA ASP A 119 -12.84 1.44 8.64
C ASP A 119 -12.42 0.08 8.11
N ASP A 120 -13.29 -0.51 7.32
CA ASP A 120 -12.95 -1.71 6.58
C ASP A 120 -12.26 -1.33 5.29
N VAL A 121 -11.19 -1.99 4.95
CA VAL A 121 -10.40 -1.71 3.76
C VAL A 121 -10.14 -3.01 3.02
N TYR A 122 -9.68 -2.92 1.78
CA TYR A 122 -9.25 -4.12 1.08
C TYR A 122 -8.02 -3.80 0.24
N ILE A 123 -7.30 -4.83 -0.15
CA ILE A 123 -6.09 -4.70 -0.96
C ILE A 123 -6.35 -5.38 -2.29
N ASP A 124 -6.10 -4.67 -3.36
CA ASP A 124 -6.25 -5.26 -4.68
C ASP A 124 -4.98 -5.02 -5.49
N TYR A 125 -4.85 -5.72 -6.59
CA TYR A 125 -3.69 -5.66 -7.44
C TYR A 125 -4.04 -5.04 -8.79
N ASP A 126 -3.28 -4.01 -9.16
CA ASP A 126 -3.44 -3.34 -10.45
C ASP A 126 -2.06 -2.89 -10.88
N ASP A 127 -1.25 -3.83 -11.40
CA ASP A 127 0.14 -3.60 -11.71
C ASP A 127 0.95 -3.18 -10.48
N GLY A 128 0.52 -3.63 -9.32
CA GLY A 128 1.07 -3.32 -8.03
C GLY A 128 -0.05 -3.33 -7.02
N TYR A 129 0.27 -3.39 -5.76
CA TYR A 129 -0.76 -3.49 -4.73
C TYR A 129 -1.21 -2.12 -4.27
N TYR A 130 -2.51 -2.01 -4.02
CA TYR A 130 -3.11 -0.77 -3.53
C TYR A 130 -4.09 -1.09 -2.41
N LEU A 131 -4.18 -0.18 -1.46
CA LEU A 131 -5.18 -0.25 -0.41
C LEU A 131 -6.34 0.67 -0.77
N TYR A 132 -7.55 0.15 -0.60
CA TYR A 132 -8.77 0.88 -0.90
C TYR A 132 -9.61 0.95 0.37
N ASN A 133 -10.25 2.09 0.57
CA ASN A 133 -11.18 2.28 1.67
C ASN A 133 -12.55 2.61 1.06
N PRO A 134 -13.52 1.71 1.13
CA PRO A 134 -14.84 1.97 0.50
C PRO A 134 -15.54 3.21 0.98
N ARG A 135 -15.19 3.71 2.16
CA ARG A 135 -15.75 4.94 2.67
C ARG A 135 -15.31 6.13 1.81
N TYR A 136 -14.20 6.02 1.14
CA TYR A 136 -13.62 7.10 0.34
C TYR A 136 -13.31 6.58 -1.07
N PRO A 137 -14.33 6.41 -1.90
CA PRO A 137 -14.11 5.87 -3.25
C PRO A 137 -13.22 6.79 -4.07
N GLY A 138 -12.47 6.22 -4.96
CA GLY A 138 -11.59 6.98 -5.82
C GLY A 138 -10.17 7.14 -5.30
N VAL A 139 -9.90 6.64 -4.10
CA VAL A 139 -8.56 6.73 -3.53
C VAL A 139 -7.92 5.35 -3.55
N ALA A 140 -6.76 5.23 -4.16
CA ALA A 140 -5.98 4.00 -4.17
C ALA A 140 -4.60 4.33 -3.61
N ILE A 141 -4.27 3.75 -2.48
CA ILE A 141 -3.01 4.06 -1.80
C ILE A 141 -1.99 2.99 -2.17
N ALA A 142 -0.90 3.37 -2.79
CA ALA A 142 0.14 2.42 -3.17
C ALA A 142 0.78 1.82 -1.92
N ILE A 143 0.81 0.50 -1.85
CA ILE A 143 1.42 -0.22 -0.74
C ILE A 143 2.36 -1.27 -1.30
N SER A 144 3.36 -1.64 -0.53
CA SER A 144 4.35 -2.62 -0.96
C SER A 144 4.42 -3.76 0.03
N VAL A 145 4.47 -4.98 -0.49
CA VAL A 145 4.65 -6.17 0.34
C VAL A 145 6.13 -6.31 0.68
N VAL A 146 6.43 -6.50 1.95
CA VAL A 146 7.80 -6.77 2.39
C VAL A 146 7.83 -8.09 3.15
N LEU A 147 8.89 -8.81 2.98
CA LEU A 147 9.06 -10.13 3.60
C LEU A 147 9.96 -10.05 4.83
#